data_be4951dd90feec6f5754e84ad977a469
#
_entry.id   be4951dd90feec6f5754e84ad977a469
#
_cell.length_a   1.000
_cell.length_b   1.000
_cell.length_c   1.000
_cell.angle_alpha   90.00
_cell.angle_beta   90.00
_cell.angle_gamma   90.00
#
_symmetry.space_group_name_H-M   'P 1'
#
loop_
_entity.id
_entity.type
_entity.pdbx_description
1 polymer ?
#
loop_
_entity_poly.entity_id
_entity_poly.type
_entity_poly.pdbx_seq_one_letter_code
_entity_poly.pdbx_strand_id
1 'polypeptide(L)'
;MLYKLLKGDTKLVRSILEANTFSHTDSHEWNFLWSTSSCKSYLYEGLNEFQRINHFPQSHEITRKDRLCYNYVKMQERFGRQQFDFIPETYILPNEFHDFHTHF
;
A
#
# COMPACT_ATOMS: atom_id res chain seq x y z
N MET A 1 -3.38 -24.43 -2.35
CA MET A 1 -3.62 -23.14 -1.68
C MET A 1 -4.72 -22.38 -2.39
N LEU A 2 -5.51 -21.64 -1.65
CA LEU A 2 -6.68 -20.93 -2.19
C LEU A 2 -6.41 -19.44 -2.28
N TYR A 3 -6.84 -18.79 -3.35
CA TYR A 3 -6.79 -17.36 -3.50
C TYR A 3 -8.17 -16.74 -3.70
N LYS A 4 -8.30 -15.48 -3.30
CA LYS A 4 -9.51 -14.67 -3.52
C LYS A 4 -9.12 -13.32 -4.13
N LEU A 5 -9.91 -12.85 -5.07
CA LEU A 5 -9.79 -11.51 -5.65
C LEU A 5 -10.85 -10.60 -5.06
N LEU A 6 -10.46 -9.40 -4.65
CA LEU A 6 -11.35 -8.41 -4.09
C LEU A 6 -11.26 -7.11 -4.89
N LYS A 7 -12.41 -6.53 -5.21
CA LYS A 7 -12.56 -5.26 -5.91
C LYS A 7 -11.90 -5.21 -7.29
N GLY A 8 -12.02 -6.27 -8.05
CA GLY A 8 -11.61 -6.33 -9.44
C GLY A 8 -11.04 -7.69 -9.82
N ASP A 9 -11.20 -8.03 -11.08
CA ASP A 9 -10.58 -9.22 -11.67
C ASP A 9 -9.33 -8.80 -12.43
N THR A 10 -8.17 -9.14 -11.89
CA THR A 10 -6.89 -8.90 -12.52
C THR A 10 -6.46 -10.18 -13.24
N LYS A 11 -6.70 -10.26 -14.54
CA LYS A 11 -6.37 -11.44 -15.36
C LYS A 11 -4.93 -11.90 -15.22
N LEU A 12 -4.00 -10.96 -15.16
CA LEU A 12 -2.58 -11.26 -14.97
C LEU A 12 -2.32 -11.94 -13.63
N VAL A 13 -2.85 -11.40 -12.54
CA VAL A 13 -2.67 -11.97 -11.20
C VAL A 13 -3.31 -13.34 -11.11
N ARG A 14 -4.51 -13.50 -11.64
CA ARG A 14 -5.19 -14.80 -11.74
C ARG A 14 -4.33 -15.83 -12.46
N SER A 15 -3.82 -15.51 -13.63
CA SER A 15 -3.00 -16.43 -14.43
C SER A 15 -1.72 -16.83 -13.72
N ILE A 16 -1.06 -15.91 -13.01
CA ILE A 16 0.14 -16.21 -12.23
C ILE A 16 -0.18 -17.13 -11.05
N LEU A 17 -1.24 -16.85 -10.31
CA LEU A 17 -1.65 -17.68 -9.17
C LEU A 17 -2.02 -19.09 -9.60
N GLU A 18 -2.81 -19.23 -10.65
CA GLU A 18 -3.23 -20.54 -11.19
C GLU A 18 -2.04 -21.33 -11.76
N ALA A 19 -1.10 -20.66 -12.42
CA ALA A 19 0.14 -21.28 -12.89
C ALA A 19 1.03 -21.79 -11.73
N ASN A 20 0.87 -21.22 -10.55
CA ASN A 20 1.57 -21.64 -9.32
C ASN A 20 0.71 -22.51 -8.39
N THR A 21 -0.26 -23.22 -8.95
CA THR A 21 -1.12 -24.21 -8.24
C THR A 21 -2.09 -23.64 -7.21
N PHE A 22 -2.38 -22.33 -7.26
CA PHE A 22 -3.46 -21.76 -6.49
C PHE A 22 -4.81 -21.99 -7.17
N SER A 23 -5.84 -22.23 -6.39
CA SER A 23 -7.23 -22.35 -6.86
C SER A 23 -8.08 -21.20 -6.34
N HIS A 24 -8.98 -20.70 -7.17
CA HIS A 24 -9.88 -19.61 -6.78
C HIS A 24 -10.93 -20.08 -5.75
N THR A 25 -11.26 -19.19 -4.81
CA THR A 25 -12.36 -19.37 -3.87
C THR A 25 -13.11 -18.07 -3.62
N ASP A 26 -14.40 -18.15 -3.38
CA ASP A 26 -15.23 -17.05 -2.88
C ASP A 26 -15.51 -17.15 -1.38
N SER A 27 -15.07 -18.22 -0.75
CA SER A 27 -15.23 -18.46 0.68
C SER A 27 -14.28 -17.60 1.53
N HIS A 28 -14.39 -17.72 2.86
CA HIS A 28 -13.46 -17.08 3.80
C HIS A 28 -12.19 -17.91 4.06
N GLU A 29 -12.07 -19.09 3.50
CA GLU A 29 -10.94 -20.03 3.68
C GLU A 29 -9.81 -19.83 2.66
N TRP A 30 -9.58 -18.59 2.23
CA TRP A 30 -8.49 -18.25 1.34
C TRP A 30 -7.15 -18.19 2.10
N ASN A 31 -6.07 -18.48 1.38
CA ASN A 31 -4.69 -18.30 1.85
C ASN A 31 -4.10 -16.97 1.39
N PHE A 32 -4.49 -16.52 0.20
CA PHE A 32 -4.02 -15.27 -0.38
C PHE A 32 -5.19 -14.44 -0.90
N LEU A 33 -5.27 -13.19 -0.43
CA LEU A 33 -6.25 -12.21 -0.90
C LEU A 33 -5.53 -11.11 -1.68
N TRP A 34 -5.90 -10.96 -2.93
CA TRP A 34 -5.48 -9.83 -3.76
C TRP A 34 -6.60 -8.81 -3.88
N SER A 35 -6.33 -7.58 -3.47
CA SER A 35 -7.25 -6.46 -3.64
C SER A 35 -6.62 -5.38 -4.52
N THR A 36 -7.40 -4.82 -5.44
CA THR A 36 -6.97 -3.70 -6.30
C THR A 36 -7.03 -2.34 -5.59
N SER A 37 -7.60 -2.30 -4.40
CA SER A 37 -7.67 -1.09 -3.57
C SER A 37 -7.48 -1.43 -2.10
N SER A 38 -7.34 -0.41 -1.27
CA SER A 38 -7.19 -0.58 0.18
C SER A 38 -8.30 -1.43 0.79
N CYS A 39 -7.93 -2.27 1.72
CA CYS A 39 -8.84 -3.15 2.45
C CYS A 39 -9.36 -2.46 3.72
N LYS A 40 -10.54 -2.87 4.15
CA LYS A 40 -11.13 -2.40 5.41
C LYS A 40 -10.44 -3.08 6.60
N SER A 41 -10.42 -2.40 7.75
CA SER A 41 -9.72 -2.85 8.96
C SER A 41 -10.15 -4.25 9.43
N TYR A 42 -11.43 -4.59 9.34
CA TYR A 42 -11.91 -5.89 9.77
C TYR A 42 -11.28 -7.09 9.05
N LEU A 43 -10.79 -6.89 7.80
CA LEU A 43 -10.09 -7.94 7.07
C LEU A 43 -8.73 -8.28 7.70
N TYR A 44 -8.06 -7.29 8.25
CA TYR A 44 -6.77 -7.50 8.94
C TYR A 44 -6.96 -8.09 10.34
N GLU A 45 -8.00 -7.68 11.04
CA GLU A 45 -8.32 -8.18 12.38
C GLU A 45 -8.68 -9.67 12.40
N GLY A 46 -9.31 -10.15 11.31
CA GLY A 46 -9.71 -11.55 11.15
C GLY A 46 -8.66 -12.48 10.54
N LEU A 47 -7.44 -11.99 10.26
CA LEU A 47 -6.39 -12.81 9.65
C LEU A 47 -5.88 -13.90 10.60
N ASN A 48 -5.72 -15.11 10.06
CA ASN A 48 -4.98 -16.17 10.71
C ASN A 48 -3.54 -16.28 10.18
N GLU A 49 -2.73 -17.14 10.76
CA GLU A 49 -1.32 -17.31 10.39
C GLU A 49 -1.08 -17.81 8.95
N PHE A 50 -2.08 -18.44 8.33
CA PHE A 50 -2.01 -18.98 6.97
C PHE A 50 -2.55 -18.03 5.90
N GLN A 51 -2.97 -16.83 6.27
CA GLN A 51 -3.57 -15.85 5.38
C GLN A 51 -2.64 -14.66 5.13
N ARG A 52 -2.63 -14.19 3.88
CA ARG A 52 -1.85 -13.02 3.43
C ARG A 52 -2.71 -12.13 2.55
N ILE A 53 -2.56 -10.83 2.73
CA ILE A 53 -3.18 -9.79 1.90
C ILE A 53 -2.06 -8.97 1.24
N ASN A 54 -2.28 -8.51 0.02
CA ASN A 54 -1.33 -7.67 -0.71
C ASN A 54 -1.28 -6.20 -0.24
N HIS A 55 -1.96 -5.84 0.83
CA HIS A 55 -1.96 -4.51 1.42
C HIS A 55 -1.60 -4.55 2.91
N PHE A 56 -0.93 -3.51 3.38
CA PHE A 56 -0.78 -3.24 4.81
C PHE A 56 -1.91 -2.34 5.32
N PRO A 57 -2.28 -2.43 6.60
CA PRO A 57 -3.18 -1.44 7.21
C PRO A 57 -2.63 -0.03 7.01
N GLN A 58 -3.50 0.89 6.56
CA GLN A 58 -3.14 2.30 6.32
C GLN A 58 -1.94 2.49 5.37
N SER A 59 -1.75 1.60 4.41
CA SER A 59 -0.63 1.68 3.46
C SER A 59 -0.56 3.00 2.68
N HIS A 60 -1.67 3.72 2.55
CA HIS A 60 -1.72 5.04 1.93
C HIS A 60 -0.82 6.07 2.61
N GLU A 61 -0.47 5.88 3.88
CA GLU A 61 0.43 6.77 4.61
C GLU A 61 1.86 6.78 4.04
N ILE A 62 2.25 5.73 3.32
CA ILE A 62 3.56 5.62 2.66
C ILE A 62 3.48 5.42 1.14
N THR A 63 2.32 5.12 0.59
CA THR A 63 2.14 4.89 -0.85
C THR A 63 1.58 6.11 -1.59
N ARG A 64 0.86 6.98 -0.92
CA ARG A 64 0.50 8.30 -1.45
C ARG A 64 1.65 9.25 -1.24
N LYS A 65 2.11 9.91 -2.31
CA LYS A 65 3.29 10.79 -2.26
C LYS A 65 3.12 11.96 -1.28
N ASP A 66 1.94 12.55 -1.18
CA ASP A 66 1.62 13.61 -0.23
C ASP A 66 1.69 13.13 1.23
N ARG A 67 1.15 11.95 1.51
CA ARG A 67 1.17 11.36 2.85
C ARG A 67 2.58 10.90 3.24
N LEU A 68 3.30 10.30 2.31
CA LEU A 68 4.71 9.94 2.52
C LEU A 68 5.54 11.16 2.88
N CYS A 69 5.41 12.25 2.11
CA CYS A 69 6.13 13.50 2.38
C CYS A 69 5.80 14.05 3.76
N TYR A 70 4.52 14.13 4.10
CA TYR A 70 4.07 14.61 5.42
C TYR A 70 4.66 13.79 6.58
N ASN A 71 4.57 12.47 6.50
CA ASN A 71 5.11 11.58 7.54
C ASN A 71 6.63 11.64 7.60
N TYR A 72 7.29 11.78 6.45
CA TYR A 72 8.74 11.92 6.35
C TYR A 72 9.24 13.19 7.04
N VAL A 73 8.62 14.33 6.78
CA VAL A 73 8.97 15.61 7.45
C VAL A 73 8.79 15.51 8.96
N LYS A 74 7.70 14.89 9.43
CA LYS A 74 7.52 14.62 10.87
C LYS A 74 8.65 13.79 11.48
N MET A 75 9.13 12.79 10.74
CA MET A 75 10.23 11.96 11.20
C MET A 75 11.55 12.74 11.23
N GLN A 76 11.77 13.63 10.25
CA GLN A 76 12.92 14.55 10.25
C GLN A 76 12.90 15.50 11.46
N GLU A 77 11.74 16.06 11.79
CA GLU A 77 11.56 16.92 12.96
C GLU A 77 11.84 16.19 14.27
N ARG A 78 11.43 14.93 14.35
CA ARG A 78 11.57 14.13 15.58
C ARG A 78 12.96 13.52 15.76
N PHE A 79 13.59 13.04 14.69
CA PHE A 79 14.82 12.24 14.74
C PHE A 79 16.03 12.91 14.07
N GLY A 80 15.84 14.06 13.43
CA GLY A 80 16.88 14.78 12.72
C GLY A 80 16.95 14.45 11.21
N ARG A 81 17.38 15.45 10.44
CA ARG A 81 17.46 15.36 8.98
C ARG A 81 18.47 14.31 8.49
N GLN A 82 19.54 14.09 9.22
CA GLN A 82 20.57 13.14 8.80
C GLN A 82 20.08 11.69 8.71
N GLN A 83 19.13 11.32 9.55
CA GLN A 83 18.57 9.96 9.55
C GLN A 83 17.44 9.79 8.51
N PHE A 84 16.81 10.89 8.11
CA PHE A 84 15.73 10.92 7.14
C PHE A 84 16.11 11.84 5.97
N ASP A 85 17.03 11.40 5.14
CA ASP A 85 17.53 12.11 3.96
C ASP A 85 17.65 11.15 2.77
N PHE A 86 16.54 10.45 2.46
CA PHE A 86 16.53 9.42 1.44
C PHE A 86 15.37 9.50 0.45
N ILE A 87 14.52 10.54 0.51
CA ILE A 87 13.50 10.80 -0.51
C ILE A 87 13.82 12.08 -1.28
N PRO A 88 13.43 12.18 -2.55
CA PRO A 88 13.55 13.40 -3.32
C PRO A 88 12.76 14.55 -2.71
N GLU A 89 13.21 15.76 -2.96
CA GLU A 89 12.46 16.96 -2.60
C GLU A 89 11.06 16.93 -3.23
N THR A 90 10.03 17.13 -2.41
CA THR A 90 8.63 16.91 -2.80
C THR A 90 7.80 18.10 -2.35
N TYR A 91 6.95 18.60 -3.24
CA TYR A 91 6.05 19.72 -2.97
C TYR A 91 4.59 19.29 -3.10
N ILE A 92 3.77 19.69 -2.14
CA ILE A 92 2.34 19.39 -2.11
C ILE A 92 1.57 20.55 -2.72
N LEU A 93 1.14 20.40 -3.96
CA LEU A 93 0.38 21.41 -4.66
C LEU A 93 -1.13 21.34 -4.31
N PRO A 94 -1.83 22.48 -4.31
CA PRO A 94 -1.36 23.83 -4.66
C PRO A 94 -0.67 24.61 -3.52
N ASN A 95 -0.65 24.08 -2.30
CA ASN A 95 -0.24 24.82 -1.12
C ASN A 95 1.23 25.30 -1.16
N GLU A 96 2.12 24.47 -1.69
CA GLU A 96 3.56 24.74 -1.78
C GLU A 96 3.99 25.19 -3.20
N PHE A 97 3.06 25.77 -3.95
CA PHE A 97 3.33 26.19 -5.34
C PHE A 97 4.44 27.24 -5.43
N HIS A 98 4.53 28.17 -4.49
CA HIS A 98 5.54 29.22 -4.49
C HIS A 98 6.95 28.63 -4.32
N ASP A 99 7.11 27.72 -3.39
CA ASP A 99 8.40 27.06 -3.13
C ASP A 99 8.80 26.18 -4.32
N PHE A 100 7.86 25.44 -4.87
CA PHE A 100 8.05 24.67 -6.10
C PHE A 100 8.54 25.54 -7.26
N HIS A 101 7.86 26.68 -7.51
CA HIS A 101 8.22 27.60 -8.60
C HIS A 101 9.59 28.24 -8.42
N THR A 102 10.00 28.47 -7.17
CA THR A 102 11.31 29.09 -6.85
C THR A 102 12.47 28.13 -7.12
N HIS A 103 12.23 26.80 -7.02
CA HIS A 103 13.24 25.78 -7.30
C HIS A 103 13.37 25.43 -8.79
N PHE A 104 12.41 25.82 -9.58
CA PHE A 104 12.42 25.64 -11.03
C PHE A 104 12.75 26.94 -11.76
#